data_c044a06bd5ad9ed3bb956284a0f2a30f
#
_entry.id   c044a06bd5ad9ed3bb956284a0f2a30f
#
_cell.length_a   1.000
_cell.length_b   1.000
_cell.length_c   1.000
_cell.angle_alpha   90.00
_cell.angle_beta   90.00
_cell.angle_gamma   90.00
#
_symmetry.space_group_name_H-M   'P 1'
#
loop_
_entity.id
_entity.type
_entity.pdbx_description
1 polymer ?
#
loop_
_entity_poly.entity_id
_entity_poly.type
_entity_poly.pdbx_seq_one_letter_code
_entity_poly.pdbx_strand_id
1 'polypeptide(L)'
;QVTIFDMDAAQGEAAAAEISGQFQQVDVSDAAQVAGAMVALEARAGGLHILVNCAGIGPAAKTVSRGVAHDPALFAKVIGVNLIGSFNCASQAAALMAKTAPVTADGGRGVIINTASVAAYEGQIGQVAYSASKGGIVGMTLPMARDLAASGIRVCTIAPGLFLTPLLQGLPEEVQESLGQQVPFPSRLGAPEEYASLVGHIVENDMLNGEVIRLDGAIRMAPR
;
A
#
# COMPACT_ATOMS: atom_id res chain seq x y z
N GLN A 1 -5.19 -18.48 -4.00
CA GLN A 1 -4.35 -18.65 -2.81
C GLN A 1 -3.70 -17.32 -2.45
N VAL A 2 -3.68 -16.93 -1.15
CA VAL A 2 -3.08 -15.70 -0.65
C VAL A 2 -1.84 -16.02 0.17
N THR A 3 -0.79 -15.21 0.02
CA THR A 3 0.39 -15.22 0.90
C THR A 3 0.55 -13.83 1.50
N ILE A 4 0.64 -13.76 2.83
CA ILE A 4 0.85 -12.52 3.58
C ILE A 4 2.33 -12.35 3.88
N PHE A 5 2.87 -11.18 3.56
CA PHE A 5 4.20 -10.73 3.98
C PHE A 5 4.02 -9.65 5.03
N ASP A 6 4.51 -9.87 6.24
CA ASP A 6 4.51 -8.88 7.33
C ASP A 6 5.74 -9.08 8.23
N MET A 7 6.12 -8.03 8.94
CA MET A 7 7.17 -8.12 9.97
C MET A 7 6.65 -8.71 11.28
N ASP A 8 5.37 -8.55 11.59
CA ASP A 8 4.72 -9.09 12.79
C ASP A 8 4.27 -10.54 12.54
N ALA A 9 5.07 -11.49 13.01
CA ALA A 9 4.80 -12.90 12.84
C ALA A 9 3.46 -13.32 13.47
N ALA A 10 3.13 -12.81 14.67
CA ALA A 10 1.94 -13.23 15.40
C ALA A 10 0.65 -12.78 14.66
N GLN A 11 0.61 -11.52 14.24
CA GLN A 11 -0.53 -10.98 13.49
C GLN A 11 -0.63 -11.59 12.09
N GLY A 12 0.51 -11.75 11.42
CA GLY A 12 0.56 -12.32 10.07
C GLY A 12 0.12 -13.78 10.01
N GLU A 13 0.55 -14.61 10.97
CA GLU A 13 0.12 -16.00 11.09
C GLU A 13 -1.38 -16.11 11.39
N ALA A 14 -1.89 -15.29 12.33
CA ALA A 14 -3.31 -15.26 12.66
C ALA A 14 -4.16 -14.89 11.44
N ALA A 15 -3.82 -13.80 10.75
CA ALA A 15 -4.53 -13.36 9.55
C ALA A 15 -4.46 -14.40 8.41
N ALA A 16 -3.32 -15.04 8.21
CA ALA A 16 -3.19 -16.11 7.21
C ALA A 16 -4.07 -17.31 7.55
N ALA A 17 -4.16 -17.69 8.83
CA ALA A 17 -5.02 -18.81 9.27
C ALA A 17 -6.50 -18.52 9.02
N GLU A 18 -6.99 -17.29 9.27
CA GLU A 18 -8.39 -16.90 9.05
C GLU A 18 -8.81 -17.07 7.58
N ILE A 19 -7.92 -16.80 6.63
CA ILE A 19 -8.21 -16.89 5.19
C ILE A 19 -7.72 -18.18 4.55
N SER A 20 -7.26 -19.17 5.33
CA SER A 20 -6.60 -20.38 4.82
C SER A 20 -5.45 -20.05 3.85
N GLY A 21 -4.75 -18.94 4.11
CA GLY A 21 -3.62 -18.43 3.35
C GLY A 21 -2.27 -18.95 3.88
N GLN A 22 -1.22 -18.29 3.45
CA GLN A 22 0.15 -18.55 3.90
C GLN A 22 0.74 -17.27 4.49
N PHE A 23 1.64 -17.42 5.45
CA PHE A 23 2.40 -16.33 6.01
C PHE A 23 3.90 -16.51 5.77
N GLN A 24 4.58 -15.40 5.59
CA GLN A 24 6.04 -15.33 5.58
C GLN A 24 6.50 -14.03 6.22
N GLN A 25 7.37 -14.12 7.22
CA GLN A 25 7.92 -12.94 7.88
C GLN A 25 8.90 -12.24 6.94
N VAL A 26 8.62 -10.98 6.60
CA VAL A 26 9.41 -10.19 5.64
C VAL A 26 9.46 -8.72 6.07
N ASP A 27 10.66 -8.16 6.18
CA ASP A 27 10.85 -6.70 6.15
C ASP A 27 10.91 -6.25 4.68
N VAL A 28 9.88 -5.55 4.22
CA VAL A 28 9.82 -5.08 2.83
C VAL A 28 10.91 -4.06 2.48
N SER A 29 11.49 -3.39 3.46
CA SER A 29 12.61 -2.47 3.24
C SER A 29 13.93 -3.18 2.95
N ASP A 30 14.02 -4.48 3.25
CA ASP A 30 15.15 -5.35 2.92
C ASP A 30 14.92 -6.07 1.59
N ALA A 31 15.59 -5.60 0.55
CA ALA A 31 15.46 -6.16 -0.80
C ALA A 31 15.83 -7.63 -0.89
N ALA A 32 16.78 -8.11 -0.06
CA ALA A 32 17.20 -9.53 -0.07
C ALA A 32 16.12 -10.43 0.57
N GLN A 33 15.50 -9.98 1.65
CA GLN A 33 14.36 -10.69 2.25
C GLN A 33 13.19 -10.79 1.27
N VAL A 34 12.83 -9.67 0.61
CA VAL A 34 11.77 -9.67 -0.41
C VAL A 34 12.09 -10.65 -1.55
N ALA A 35 13.31 -10.62 -2.09
CA ALA A 35 13.72 -11.52 -3.15
C ALA A 35 13.63 -13.01 -2.73
N GLY A 36 14.14 -13.35 -1.53
CA GLY A 36 14.05 -14.70 -0.98
C GLY A 36 12.59 -15.15 -0.76
N ALA A 37 11.74 -14.25 -0.28
CA ALA A 37 10.32 -14.51 -0.08
C ALA A 37 9.59 -14.79 -1.40
N MET A 38 9.89 -14.04 -2.45
CA MET A 38 9.31 -14.26 -3.78
C MET A 38 9.76 -15.56 -4.41
N VAL A 39 11.03 -15.97 -4.23
CA VAL A 39 11.51 -17.29 -4.65
C VAL A 39 10.75 -18.43 -3.94
N ALA A 40 10.56 -18.32 -2.63
CA ALA A 40 9.80 -19.29 -1.86
C ALA A 40 8.32 -19.35 -2.30
N LEU A 41 7.72 -18.19 -2.61
CA LEU A 41 6.37 -18.11 -3.15
C LEU A 41 6.27 -18.78 -4.52
N GLU A 42 7.19 -18.50 -5.44
CA GLU A 42 7.24 -19.12 -6.79
C GLU A 42 7.33 -20.64 -6.69
N ALA A 43 8.23 -21.15 -5.85
CA ALA A 43 8.42 -22.59 -5.65
C ALA A 43 7.16 -23.31 -5.13
N ARG A 44 6.36 -22.62 -4.31
CA ARG A 44 5.14 -23.18 -3.70
C ARG A 44 3.89 -23.01 -4.56
N ALA A 45 3.70 -21.82 -5.13
CA ALA A 45 2.47 -21.45 -5.84
C ALA A 45 2.59 -21.56 -7.37
N GLY A 46 3.78 -21.69 -7.91
CA GLY A 46 4.03 -21.79 -9.34
C GLY A 46 3.91 -20.45 -10.10
N GLY A 47 3.53 -19.36 -9.42
CA GLY A 47 3.41 -18.04 -10.03
C GLY A 47 2.69 -17.04 -9.15
N LEU A 48 2.60 -15.80 -9.63
CA LEU A 48 1.95 -14.69 -8.96
C LEU A 48 1.15 -13.88 -9.99
N HIS A 49 -0.07 -13.45 -9.63
CA HIS A 49 -0.93 -12.66 -10.52
C HIS A 49 -1.39 -11.34 -9.88
N ILE A 50 -1.43 -11.26 -8.56
CA ILE A 50 -1.90 -10.07 -7.84
C ILE A 50 -0.92 -9.74 -6.73
N LEU A 51 -0.45 -8.49 -6.68
CA LEU A 51 0.27 -7.93 -5.55
C LEU A 51 -0.53 -6.75 -4.99
N VAL A 52 -0.72 -6.72 -3.66
CA VAL A 52 -1.27 -5.56 -2.95
C VAL A 52 -0.26 -5.10 -1.91
N ASN A 53 0.31 -3.92 -2.11
CA ASN A 53 1.26 -3.30 -1.18
C ASN A 53 0.51 -2.47 -0.13
N CYS A 54 0.37 -3.02 1.09
CA CYS A 54 -0.26 -2.35 2.23
C CYS A 54 0.74 -1.97 3.33
N ALA A 55 1.96 -2.52 3.32
CA ALA A 55 2.95 -2.24 4.36
C ALA A 55 3.29 -0.74 4.42
N GLY A 56 3.30 -0.19 5.63
CA GLY A 56 3.63 1.23 5.80
C GLY A 56 3.61 1.68 7.26
N ILE A 57 4.37 2.73 7.54
CA ILE A 57 4.46 3.38 8.84
C ILE A 57 4.26 4.89 8.69
N GLY A 58 3.71 5.55 9.71
CA GLY A 58 3.42 6.99 9.67
C GLY A 58 3.72 7.72 10.97
N PRO A 59 4.95 7.65 11.52
CA PRO A 59 5.30 8.42 12.71
C PRO A 59 5.23 9.92 12.39
N ALA A 60 4.58 10.69 13.27
CA ALA A 60 4.47 12.13 13.14
C ALA A 60 5.72 12.83 13.71
N ALA A 61 6.40 13.60 12.85
CA ALA A 61 7.52 14.43 13.29
C ALA A 61 7.64 15.69 12.42
N LYS A 62 7.73 16.86 13.06
CA LYS A 62 7.87 18.15 12.37
C LYS A 62 9.28 18.30 11.78
N THR A 63 9.40 19.07 10.70
CA THR A 63 10.70 19.44 10.11
C THR A 63 11.63 20.12 11.14
N VAL A 64 11.05 20.93 12.00
CA VAL A 64 11.72 21.50 13.19
C VAL A 64 10.74 21.45 14.36
N SER A 65 11.20 20.99 15.52
CA SER A 65 10.43 20.99 16.77
C SER A 65 11.29 21.52 17.91
N ARG A 66 10.85 22.61 18.57
CA ARG A 66 11.57 23.24 19.71
C ARG A 66 13.03 23.58 19.38
N GLY A 67 13.30 24.02 18.13
CA GLY A 67 14.66 24.35 17.68
C GLY A 67 15.52 23.16 17.28
N VAL A 68 14.97 21.93 17.35
CA VAL A 68 15.65 20.69 16.94
C VAL A 68 15.17 20.26 15.55
N ALA A 69 16.10 19.96 14.64
CA ALA A 69 15.79 19.47 13.31
C ALA A 69 15.16 18.06 13.37
N HIS A 70 14.36 17.73 12.35
CA HIS A 70 13.85 16.38 12.15
C HIS A 70 14.98 15.35 12.10
N ASP A 71 14.81 14.22 12.77
CA ASP A 71 15.78 13.11 12.73
C ASP A 71 15.87 12.51 11.31
N PRO A 72 17.03 12.60 10.64
CA PRO A 72 17.22 12.02 9.31
C PRO A 72 17.01 10.50 9.27
N ALA A 73 17.32 9.79 10.36
CA ALA A 73 17.14 8.34 10.42
C ALA A 73 15.65 7.98 10.43
N LEU A 74 14.80 8.75 11.13
CA LEU A 74 13.36 8.56 11.10
C LEU A 74 12.79 8.83 9.72
N PHE A 75 13.24 9.90 9.05
CA PHE A 75 12.85 10.19 7.67
C PHE A 75 13.23 9.04 6.74
N ALA A 76 14.49 8.59 6.77
CA ALA A 76 14.98 7.48 5.96
C ALA A 76 14.21 6.17 6.22
N LYS A 77 13.86 5.89 7.49
CA LYS A 77 13.05 4.71 7.85
C LYS A 77 11.67 4.75 7.20
N VAL A 78 10.98 5.89 7.23
CA VAL A 78 9.65 6.03 6.59
C VAL A 78 9.74 5.84 5.07
N ILE A 79 10.73 6.47 4.42
CA ILE A 79 10.98 6.28 2.99
C ILE A 79 11.33 4.82 2.68
N GLY A 80 12.19 4.20 3.49
CA GLY A 80 12.62 2.81 3.35
C GLY A 80 11.44 1.84 3.35
N VAL A 81 10.58 1.91 4.36
CA VAL A 81 9.43 1.01 4.47
C VAL A 81 8.38 1.32 3.41
N ASN A 82 7.91 2.57 3.36
CA ASN A 82 6.72 2.91 2.57
C ASN A 82 6.99 2.93 1.06
N LEU A 83 8.09 3.55 0.62
CA LEU A 83 8.37 3.76 -0.80
C LEU A 83 9.29 2.69 -1.35
N ILE A 84 10.47 2.51 -0.76
CA ILE A 84 11.43 1.52 -1.23
C ILE A 84 10.88 0.11 -1.05
N GLY A 85 10.22 -0.18 0.07
CA GLY A 85 9.58 -1.47 0.33
C GLY A 85 8.49 -1.79 -0.68
N SER A 86 7.62 -0.83 -1.00
CA SER A 86 6.61 -1.01 -2.06
C SER A 86 7.25 -1.28 -3.42
N PHE A 87 8.34 -0.58 -3.76
CA PHE A 87 9.08 -0.82 -5.00
C PHE A 87 9.77 -2.19 -5.02
N ASN A 88 10.42 -2.60 -3.92
CA ASN A 88 11.04 -3.92 -3.80
C ASN A 88 10.01 -5.04 -4.09
N CYS A 89 8.84 -4.98 -3.43
CA CYS A 89 7.80 -5.98 -3.67
C CYS A 89 7.25 -5.89 -5.10
N ALA A 90 6.98 -4.68 -5.62
CA ALA A 90 6.43 -4.51 -6.96
C ALA A 90 7.37 -5.02 -8.06
N SER A 91 8.66 -4.70 -7.99
CA SER A 91 9.64 -5.13 -8.99
C SER A 91 9.85 -6.64 -9.01
N GLN A 92 9.95 -7.27 -7.84
CA GLN A 92 10.09 -8.72 -7.73
C GLN A 92 8.81 -9.44 -8.16
N ALA A 93 7.64 -8.94 -7.77
CA ALA A 93 6.36 -9.49 -8.20
C ALA A 93 6.18 -9.39 -9.72
N ALA A 94 6.52 -8.23 -10.32
CA ALA A 94 6.47 -8.07 -11.76
C ALA A 94 7.36 -9.06 -12.51
N ALA A 95 8.56 -9.34 -11.98
CA ALA A 95 9.46 -10.34 -12.55
C ALA A 95 8.88 -11.77 -12.50
N LEU A 96 8.10 -12.10 -11.46
CA LEU A 96 7.38 -13.37 -11.39
C LEU A 96 6.17 -13.40 -12.33
N MET A 97 5.34 -12.35 -12.32
CA MET A 97 4.16 -12.24 -13.18
C MET A 97 4.54 -12.36 -14.67
N ALA A 98 5.65 -11.76 -15.08
CA ALA A 98 6.12 -11.80 -16.47
C ALA A 98 6.44 -13.23 -16.97
N LYS A 99 6.71 -14.17 -16.07
CA LYS A 99 6.97 -15.59 -16.40
C LYS A 99 5.69 -16.41 -16.52
N THR A 100 4.57 -15.94 -15.99
CA THR A 100 3.30 -16.68 -16.02
C THR A 100 2.67 -16.65 -17.42
N ALA A 101 1.83 -17.64 -17.72
CA ALA A 101 0.98 -17.57 -18.90
C ALA A 101 -0.05 -16.43 -18.77
N PRO A 102 -0.46 -15.78 -19.86
CA PRO A 102 -1.56 -14.83 -19.83
C PRO A 102 -2.85 -15.44 -19.26
N VAL A 103 -3.55 -14.67 -18.43
CA VAL A 103 -4.83 -15.10 -17.81
C VAL A 103 -6.04 -14.37 -18.42
N THR A 104 -5.81 -13.36 -19.26
CA THR A 104 -6.87 -12.68 -20.01
C THR A 104 -6.66 -12.81 -21.52
N ALA A 105 -7.72 -12.59 -22.31
CA ALA A 105 -7.67 -12.66 -23.77
C ALA A 105 -6.70 -11.61 -24.38
N ASP A 106 -6.53 -10.48 -23.70
CA ASP A 106 -5.65 -9.38 -24.12
C ASP A 106 -4.19 -9.58 -23.76
N GLY A 107 -3.86 -10.74 -23.15
CA GLY A 107 -2.49 -11.08 -22.77
C GLY A 107 -2.10 -10.62 -21.35
N GLY A 108 -3.06 -10.23 -20.54
CA GLY A 108 -2.84 -9.83 -19.13
C GLY A 108 -2.29 -10.97 -18.28
N ARG A 109 -1.27 -10.67 -17.47
CA ARG A 109 -0.59 -11.63 -16.57
C ARG A 109 -0.76 -11.28 -15.10
N GLY A 110 -1.08 -10.03 -14.78
CA GLY A 110 -1.25 -9.65 -13.40
C GLY A 110 -1.49 -8.17 -13.16
N VAL A 111 -1.68 -7.83 -11.88
CA VAL A 111 -1.90 -6.46 -11.43
C VAL A 111 -1.15 -6.18 -10.13
N ILE A 112 -0.54 -5.02 -10.05
CA ILE A 112 0.10 -4.48 -8.85
C ILE A 112 -0.76 -3.32 -8.35
N ILE A 113 -1.16 -3.38 -7.08
CA ILE A 113 -1.96 -2.35 -6.41
C ILE A 113 -1.15 -1.80 -5.25
N ASN A 114 -0.80 -0.51 -5.33
CA ASN A 114 -0.05 0.17 -4.28
C ASN A 114 -0.98 0.98 -3.38
N THR A 115 -0.59 1.17 -2.12
CA THR A 115 -1.32 2.01 -1.15
C THR A 115 -0.57 3.31 -0.93
N ALA A 116 -1.08 4.39 -1.53
CA ALA A 116 -0.66 5.75 -1.21
C ALA A 116 -1.42 6.29 0.02
N SER A 117 -1.81 7.53 0.01
CA SER A 117 -2.67 8.22 0.99
C SER A 117 -3.10 9.57 0.42
N VAL A 118 -4.19 10.13 0.91
CA VAL A 118 -4.51 11.55 0.69
C VAL A 118 -3.40 12.49 1.19
N ALA A 119 -2.59 12.05 2.15
CA ALA A 119 -1.41 12.76 2.62
C ALA A 119 -0.32 12.96 1.55
N ALA A 120 -0.40 12.26 0.42
CA ALA A 120 0.45 12.53 -0.74
C ALA A 120 0.15 13.91 -1.37
N TYR A 121 -1.06 14.42 -1.15
CA TYR A 121 -1.57 15.67 -1.72
C TYR A 121 -1.76 16.76 -0.66
N GLU A 122 -2.30 16.38 0.50
CA GLU A 122 -2.69 17.28 1.58
C GLU A 122 -2.10 16.84 2.92
N GLY A 123 -0.76 16.69 2.96
CA GLY A 123 -0.06 16.28 4.19
C GLY A 123 -0.23 17.29 5.32
N GLN A 124 -0.49 16.79 6.52
CA GLN A 124 -0.65 17.57 7.73
C GLN A 124 0.68 17.90 8.40
N ILE A 125 0.64 18.81 9.37
CA ILE A 125 1.80 19.14 10.20
C ILE A 125 2.35 17.87 10.86
N GLY A 126 3.66 17.62 10.64
CA GLY A 126 4.35 16.44 11.16
C GLY A 126 4.39 15.26 10.19
N GLN A 127 3.78 15.36 9.01
CA GLN A 127 3.72 14.26 8.05
C GLN A 127 4.74 14.36 6.90
N VAL A 128 5.81 15.19 7.02
CA VAL A 128 6.74 15.43 5.90
C VAL A 128 7.34 14.15 5.31
N ALA A 129 7.80 13.21 6.14
CA ALA A 129 8.36 11.94 5.67
C ALA A 129 7.26 11.03 5.09
N TYR A 130 6.11 10.95 5.76
CA TYR A 130 4.97 10.16 5.30
C TYR A 130 4.44 10.67 3.95
N SER A 131 4.19 11.97 3.84
CA SER A 131 3.74 12.61 2.60
C SER A 131 4.74 12.44 1.45
N ALA A 132 6.04 12.59 1.72
CA ALA A 132 7.07 12.34 0.73
C ALA A 132 7.06 10.89 0.24
N SER A 133 6.93 9.91 1.16
CA SER A 133 6.84 8.50 0.79
C SER A 133 5.60 8.18 -0.05
N LYS A 134 4.45 8.70 0.35
CA LYS A 134 3.17 8.47 -0.35
C LYS A 134 3.08 9.25 -1.67
N GLY A 135 3.69 10.44 -1.75
CA GLY A 135 3.88 11.18 -3.00
C GLY A 135 4.80 10.43 -3.98
N GLY A 136 5.86 9.77 -3.49
CA GLY A 136 6.70 8.89 -4.28
C GLY A 136 5.95 7.71 -4.87
N ILE A 137 5.05 7.07 -4.11
CA ILE A 137 4.18 5.99 -4.60
C ILE A 137 3.26 6.50 -5.72
N VAL A 138 2.65 7.67 -5.55
CA VAL A 138 1.85 8.31 -6.61
C VAL A 138 2.69 8.55 -7.87
N GLY A 139 3.90 9.11 -7.70
CA GLY A 139 4.81 9.42 -8.82
C GLY A 139 5.29 8.19 -9.59
N MET A 140 5.50 7.03 -8.92
CA MET A 140 5.96 5.82 -9.59
C MET A 140 4.84 5.03 -10.29
N THR A 141 3.57 5.32 -10.04
CA THR A 141 2.43 4.52 -10.54
C THR A 141 2.39 4.48 -12.07
N LEU A 142 2.31 5.63 -12.73
CA LEU A 142 2.21 5.69 -14.19
C LEU A 142 3.49 5.21 -14.93
N PRO A 143 4.71 5.61 -14.52
CA PRO A 143 5.92 5.06 -15.13
C PRO A 143 6.00 3.54 -15.03
N MET A 144 5.71 2.97 -13.85
CA MET A 144 5.72 1.52 -13.65
C MET A 144 4.68 0.80 -14.54
N ALA A 145 3.46 1.37 -14.67
CA ALA A 145 2.43 0.84 -15.56
C ALA A 145 2.89 0.83 -17.03
N ARG A 146 3.61 1.86 -17.46
CA ARG A 146 4.17 1.97 -18.83
C ARG A 146 5.30 0.98 -19.05
N ASP A 147 6.22 0.84 -18.10
CA ASP A 147 7.33 -0.12 -18.14
C ASP A 147 6.82 -1.57 -18.27
N LEU A 148 5.73 -1.90 -17.60
CA LEU A 148 5.20 -3.25 -17.49
C LEU A 148 4.12 -3.58 -18.53
N ALA A 149 3.68 -2.61 -19.32
CA ALA A 149 2.62 -2.79 -20.33
C ALA A 149 2.93 -3.92 -21.34
N ALA A 150 4.16 -3.97 -21.86
CA ALA A 150 4.58 -5.02 -22.77
C ALA A 150 4.59 -6.42 -22.13
N SER A 151 4.64 -6.50 -20.81
CA SER A 151 4.56 -7.75 -20.06
C SER A 151 3.13 -8.14 -19.67
N GLY A 152 2.12 -7.35 -20.03
CA GLY A 152 0.73 -7.61 -19.67
C GLY A 152 0.45 -7.42 -18.16
N ILE A 153 1.16 -6.51 -17.49
CA ILE A 153 1.01 -6.26 -16.06
C ILE A 153 0.50 -4.84 -15.85
N ARG A 154 -0.60 -4.71 -15.14
CA ARG A 154 -1.20 -3.42 -14.79
C ARG A 154 -0.68 -2.92 -13.44
N VAL A 155 -0.68 -1.61 -13.26
CA VAL A 155 -0.31 -0.98 -11.99
C VAL A 155 -1.32 0.11 -11.66
N CYS A 156 -1.95 0.00 -10.50
CA CYS A 156 -2.83 1.03 -9.95
C CYS A 156 -2.41 1.38 -8.52
N THR A 157 -2.85 2.53 -8.07
CA THR A 157 -2.62 2.98 -6.70
C THR A 157 -3.94 3.45 -6.09
N ILE A 158 -4.22 3.04 -4.87
CA ILE A 158 -5.32 3.60 -4.08
C ILE A 158 -4.72 4.61 -3.11
N ALA A 159 -5.34 5.79 -3.01
CA ALA A 159 -5.02 6.82 -2.05
C ALA A 159 -6.18 6.95 -1.04
N PRO A 160 -6.14 6.17 0.05
CA PRO A 160 -7.20 6.22 1.06
C PRO A 160 -7.18 7.52 1.85
N GLY A 161 -8.37 7.95 2.30
CA GLY A 161 -8.58 8.96 3.30
C GLY A 161 -8.44 8.42 4.72
N LEU A 162 -9.38 8.77 5.59
CA LEU A 162 -9.42 8.31 6.97
C LEU A 162 -10.17 6.98 7.06
N PHE A 163 -9.46 5.91 7.36
CA PHE A 163 -10.00 4.55 7.48
C PHE A 163 -9.82 4.00 8.90
N LEU A 164 -10.79 3.24 9.37
CA LEU A 164 -10.80 2.59 10.67
C LEU A 164 -9.80 1.41 10.70
N THR A 165 -8.51 1.76 10.72
CA THR A 165 -7.41 0.80 10.86
C THR A 165 -7.13 0.48 12.33
N PRO A 166 -6.40 -0.59 12.66
CA PRO A 166 -6.02 -0.89 14.04
C PRO A 166 -5.39 0.29 14.79
N LEU A 167 -4.65 1.15 14.10
CA LEU A 167 -4.08 2.38 14.66
C LEU A 167 -5.17 3.36 15.13
N LEU A 168 -6.21 3.57 14.33
CA LEU A 168 -7.32 4.47 14.68
C LEU A 168 -8.31 3.82 15.64
N GLN A 169 -8.48 2.50 15.60
CA GLN A 169 -9.26 1.75 16.60
C GLN A 169 -8.71 1.87 18.02
N GLY A 170 -7.40 2.08 18.17
CA GLY A 170 -6.77 2.33 19.46
C GLY A 170 -7.03 3.73 20.05
N LEU A 171 -7.66 4.64 19.31
CA LEU A 171 -8.02 5.98 19.78
C LEU A 171 -9.36 5.96 20.53
N PRO A 172 -9.61 6.92 21.47
CA PRO A 172 -10.93 7.08 22.08
C PRO A 172 -12.04 7.27 21.01
N GLU A 173 -13.23 6.74 21.28
CA GLU A 173 -14.37 6.77 20.35
C GLU A 173 -14.73 8.20 19.90
N GLU A 174 -14.72 9.16 20.82
CA GLU A 174 -14.96 10.59 20.53
C GLU A 174 -13.96 11.16 19.49
N VAL A 175 -12.70 10.66 19.52
CA VAL A 175 -11.68 11.07 18.54
C VAL A 175 -11.96 10.42 17.19
N GLN A 176 -12.35 9.15 17.18
CA GLN A 176 -12.75 8.46 15.96
C GLN A 176 -13.95 9.12 15.29
N GLU A 177 -14.98 9.49 16.06
CA GLU A 177 -16.13 10.21 15.59
C GLU A 177 -15.77 11.59 15.03
N SER A 178 -14.94 12.34 15.76
CA SER A 178 -14.47 13.67 15.33
C SER A 178 -13.70 13.59 14.00
N LEU A 179 -12.89 12.55 13.80
CA LEU A 179 -12.20 12.32 12.54
C LEU A 179 -13.19 11.95 11.44
N GLY A 180 -14.16 11.11 11.73
CA GLY A 180 -15.21 10.72 10.78
C GLY A 180 -16.04 11.91 10.30
N GLN A 181 -16.36 12.85 11.19
CA GLN A 181 -17.10 14.07 10.85
C GLN A 181 -16.36 15.03 9.91
N GLN A 182 -15.04 14.88 9.75
CA GLN A 182 -14.26 15.64 8.78
C GLN A 182 -14.45 15.14 7.34
N VAL A 183 -14.98 13.91 7.18
CA VAL A 183 -15.29 13.34 5.86
C VAL A 183 -16.61 13.91 5.36
N PRO A 184 -16.64 14.59 4.20
CA PRO A 184 -17.86 15.20 3.68
C PRO A 184 -19.02 14.23 3.49
N PHE A 185 -18.79 13.08 2.81
CA PHE A 185 -19.82 12.04 2.65
C PHE A 185 -19.18 10.72 2.16
N PRO A 186 -19.55 9.60 2.77
CA PRO A 186 -20.32 9.46 4.02
C PRO A 186 -19.52 10.01 5.21
N SER A 187 -20.21 10.69 6.15
CA SER A 187 -19.56 11.36 7.29
C SER A 187 -19.18 10.36 8.39
N ARG A 188 -18.19 9.54 8.10
CA ARG A 188 -17.62 8.51 8.97
C ARG A 188 -16.23 8.11 8.48
N LEU A 189 -15.50 7.36 9.29
CA LEU A 189 -14.29 6.67 8.84
C LEU A 189 -14.66 5.61 7.79
N GLY A 190 -13.80 5.41 6.80
CA GLY A 190 -13.89 4.31 5.85
C GLY A 190 -13.66 2.96 6.55
N ALA A 191 -14.33 1.93 6.10
CA ALA A 191 -14.12 0.56 6.56
C ALA A 191 -13.04 -0.14 5.70
N PRO A 192 -12.19 -1.02 6.29
CA PRO A 192 -11.20 -1.78 5.52
C PRO A 192 -11.80 -2.57 4.35
N GLU A 193 -13.02 -3.03 4.48
CA GLU A 193 -13.75 -3.76 3.44
C GLU A 193 -14.05 -2.89 2.22
N GLU A 194 -14.20 -1.57 2.39
CA GLU A 194 -14.39 -0.64 1.28
C GLU A 194 -13.11 -0.49 0.46
N TYR A 195 -11.94 -0.53 1.14
CA TYR A 195 -10.65 -0.60 0.45
C TYR A 195 -10.51 -1.93 -0.30
N ALA A 196 -10.82 -3.05 0.33
CA ALA A 196 -10.77 -4.38 -0.27
C ALA A 196 -11.71 -4.50 -1.48
N SER A 197 -12.90 -3.90 -1.42
CA SER A 197 -13.85 -3.84 -2.53
C SER A 197 -13.27 -3.12 -3.75
N LEU A 198 -12.57 -1.99 -3.54
CA LEU A 198 -11.90 -1.29 -4.64
C LEU A 198 -10.73 -2.09 -5.21
N VAL A 199 -9.97 -2.80 -4.36
CA VAL A 199 -8.92 -3.75 -4.82
C VAL A 199 -9.55 -4.80 -5.73
N GLY A 200 -10.65 -5.43 -5.32
CA GLY A 200 -11.39 -6.40 -6.14
C GLY A 200 -11.80 -5.82 -7.49
N HIS A 201 -12.38 -4.61 -7.48
CA HIS A 201 -12.76 -3.94 -8.73
C HIS A 201 -11.56 -3.65 -9.66
N ILE A 202 -10.42 -3.21 -9.11
CA ILE A 202 -9.20 -2.99 -9.91
C ILE A 202 -8.70 -4.31 -10.52
N VAL A 203 -8.78 -5.41 -9.77
CA VAL A 203 -8.39 -6.75 -10.27
C VAL A 203 -9.27 -7.15 -11.47
N GLU A 204 -10.59 -6.97 -11.36
CA GLU A 204 -11.57 -7.41 -12.35
C GLU A 204 -11.69 -6.47 -13.55
N ASN A 205 -11.26 -5.21 -13.44
CA ASN A 205 -11.41 -4.21 -14.48
C ASN A 205 -10.08 -3.97 -15.23
N ASP A 206 -9.90 -4.68 -16.34
CA ASP A 206 -8.65 -4.65 -17.11
C ASP A 206 -8.31 -3.28 -17.73
N MET A 207 -9.28 -2.36 -17.83
CA MET A 207 -9.02 -1.02 -18.35
C MET A 207 -8.40 -0.07 -17.32
N LEU A 208 -8.45 -0.42 -16.02
CA LEU A 208 -7.77 0.34 -14.96
C LEU A 208 -6.28 0.04 -14.95
N ASN A 209 -5.48 1.00 -15.43
CA ASN A 209 -4.01 0.90 -15.47
C ASN A 209 -3.37 2.30 -15.40
N GLY A 210 -2.33 2.44 -14.59
CA GLY A 210 -1.58 3.69 -14.44
C GLY A 210 -2.27 4.78 -13.61
N GLU A 211 -3.39 4.49 -12.95
CA GLU A 211 -4.22 5.47 -12.26
C GLU A 211 -4.01 5.44 -10.75
N VAL A 212 -4.19 6.61 -10.14
CA VAL A 212 -4.23 6.80 -8.69
C VAL A 212 -5.64 7.19 -8.28
N ILE A 213 -6.33 6.29 -7.60
CA ILE A 213 -7.73 6.46 -7.21
C ILE A 213 -7.81 6.92 -5.75
N ARG A 214 -8.34 8.11 -5.50
CA ARG A 214 -8.67 8.57 -4.15
C ARG A 214 -9.90 7.84 -3.65
N LEU A 215 -9.79 7.22 -2.46
CA LEU A 215 -10.90 6.56 -1.75
C LEU A 215 -11.06 7.26 -0.40
N ASP A 216 -11.78 8.38 -0.35
CA ASP A 216 -11.64 9.33 0.74
C ASP A 216 -12.91 10.09 1.15
N GLY A 217 -14.08 9.75 0.59
CA GLY A 217 -15.35 10.44 0.88
C GLY A 217 -15.29 11.95 0.59
N ALA A 218 -14.47 12.37 -0.36
CA ALA A 218 -14.21 13.76 -0.77
C ALA A 218 -13.48 14.62 0.30
N ILE A 219 -12.82 14.00 1.28
CA ILE A 219 -12.04 14.77 2.26
C ILE A 219 -10.87 15.52 1.61
N ARG A 220 -10.62 16.72 2.10
CA ARG A 220 -9.37 17.45 1.87
C ARG A 220 -8.83 17.79 3.25
N MET A 221 -7.66 17.25 3.57
CA MET A 221 -7.11 17.31 4.91
C MET A 221 -6.79 18.75 5.30
N ALA A 222 -7.29 19.18 6.46
CA ALA A 222 -6.86 20.44 7.06
C ALA A 222 -5.39 20.33 7.51
N PRO A 223 -4.66 21.46 7.66
CA PRO A 223 -3.26 21.43 8.09
C PRO A 223 -3.04 20.79 9.48
N ARG A 224 -4.10 20.67 10.28
CA ARG A 224 -4.13 20.08 11.63
C ARG A 224 -5.40 19.28 11.84
#